data_459505ecaf323db2d1ed45249e6c51c7
#
_entry.id   459505ecaf323db2d1ed45249e6c51c7
#
_cell.length_a   1.000
_cell.length_b   1.000
_cell.length_c   1.000
_cell.angle_alpha   90.00
_cell.angle_beta   90.00
_cell.angle_gamma   90.00
#
_symmetry.space_group_name_H-M   'P 1'
#
loop_
_entity.id
_entity.type
_entity.pdbx_description
1 polymer ?
#
loop_
_entity_poly.entity_id
_entity_poly.type
_entity_poly.pdbx_seq_one_letter_code
_entity_poly.pdbx_strand_id
1 'polypeptide(L)'
;EHGEDLLFRMFGVAAELLIDHAWGYEPCTMQAIKSYQPKGHSISQGQVLPCPYDFEKGRLIVREMTELLVLDLVRKKMVADQIVLMVGYDHTGIPETYRGELKKNRYGKKVPKAAHGSVNLGKQTSSTKRIMEKVLSLYDQIVDPELQVRRMSITANHVIPEGEVQEEVMQYSLFDDVEAQEQKRKQEQESLKKEHQLQEAILSIKDRYGKNAILKGMNFREGATTIERNEQVGGHKA
;
A
#
# COMPACT_ATOMS: atom_id res chain seq x y z
N GLU A 1 -21.65 -10.60 -40.54
CA GLU A 1 -20.56 -9.58 -40.55
C GLU A 1 -21.04 -8.42 -39.65
N HIS A 2 -20.62 -8.43 -38.41
CA HIS A 2 -20.86 -7.30 -37.52
C HIS A 2 -19.69 -6.34 -37.68
N GLY A 3 -19.96 -5.10 -38.12
CA GLY A 3 -18.91 -4.10 -38.26
C GLY A 3 -18.28 -3.68 -36.93
N GLU A 4 -17.13 -3.05 -37.00
CA GLU A 4 -16.38 -2.54 -35.84
C GLU A 4 -17.23 -1.66 -34.92
N ASP A 5 -18.21 -0.93 -35.49
CA ASP A 5 -19.16 -0.10 -34.73
C ASP A 5 -19.91 -0.84 -33.63
N LEU A 6 -20.21 -2.13 -33.83
CA LEU A 6 -20.86 -2.93 -32.78
C LEU A 6 -19.90 -3.16 -31.60
N LEU A 7 -18.63 -3.42 -31.87
CA LEU A 7 -17.61 -3.61 -30.84
C LEU A 7 -17.40 -2.32 -30.04
N PHE A 8 -17.34 -1.17 -30.70
CA PHE A 8 -17.23 0.13 -30.04
C PHE A 8 -18.46 0.44 -29.16
N ARG A 9 -19.68 0.07 -29.58
CA ARG A 9 -20.90 0.23 -28.77
C ARG A 9 -20.89 -0.68 -27.54
N MET A 10 -20.34 -1.89 -27.65
CA MET A 10 -20.30 -2.87 -26.56
C MET A 10 -19.17 -2.63 -25.55
N PHE A 11 -17.99 -2.24 -26.03
CA PHE A 11 -16.77 -2.22 -25.25
C PHE A 11 -16.09 -0.86 -25.14
N GLY A 12 -16.65 0.17 -25.82
CA GLY A 12 -16.07 1.51 -25.84
C GLY A 12 -14.63 1.49 -26.38
N VAL A 13 -13.74 2.24 -25.75
CA VAL A 13 -12.32 2.36 -26.17
C VAL A 13 -11.59 1.01 -26.15
N ALA A 14 -12.03 0.05 -25.31
CA ALA A 14 -11.43 -1.28 -25.28
C ALA A 14 -11.67 -2.09 -26.56
N ALA A 15 -12.61 -1.67 -27.41
CA ALA A 15 -12.85 -2.29 -28.71
C ALA A 15 -11.64 -2.18 -29.65
N GLU A 16 -10.89 -1.10 -29.59
CA GLU A 16 -9.67 -0.90 -30.39
C GLU A 16 -8.66 -2.02 -30.17
N LEU A 17 -8.37 -2.34 -28.90
CA LEU A 17 -7.49 -3.46 -28.55
C LEU A 17 -8.00 -4.81 -29.07
N LEU A 18 -9.31 -5.03 -28.98
CA LEU A 18 -9.91 -6.28 -29.48
C LEU A 18 -9.78 -6.41 -30.99
N ILE A 19 -9.99 -5.32 -31.72
CA ILE A 19 -9.87 -5.25 -33.17
C ILE A 19 -8.42 -5.47 -33.58
N ASP A 20 -7.48 -4.74 -32.99
CA ASP A 20 -6.05 -4.86 -33.26
C ASP A 20 -5.56 -6.28 -33.04
N HIS A 21 -5.87 -6.89 -31.89
CA HIS A 21 -5.49 -8.26 -31.59
C HIS A 21 -6.15 -9.29 -32.52
N ALA A 22 -7.38 -9.05 -32.97
CA ALA A 22 -8.05 -9.93 -33.93
C ALA A 22 -7.33 -9.90 -35.29
N TRP A 23 -6.73 -8.77 -35.66
CA TRP A 23 -5.90 -8.63 -36.84
C TRP A 23 -4.44 -9.06 -36.63
N GLY A 24 -4.08 -9.49 -35.41
CA GLY A 24 -2.71 -9.89 -35.06
C GLY A 24 -1.76 -8.71 -34.83
N TYR A 25 -2.30 -7.51 -34.62
CA TYR A 25 -1.50 -6.34 -34.33
C TYR A 25 -1.34 -6.14 -32.81
N GLU A 26 -0.10 -6.13 -32.33
CA GLU A 26 0.28 -5.87 -30.94
C GLU A 26 1.32 -4.74 -30.90
N PRO A 27 0.89 -3.49 -30.60
CA PRO A 27 1.81 -2.36 -30.55
C PRO A 27 2.71 -2.38 -29.31
N CYS A 28 2.30 -3.11 -28.26
CA CYS A 28 3.03 -3.17 -27.00
C CYS A 28 4.14 -4.21 -27.05
N THR A 29 5.29 -3.84 -27.54
CA THR A 29 6.47 -4.72 -27.59
C THR A 29 7.09 -4.92 -26.20
N MET A 30 7.86 -6.03 -26.04
CA MET A 30 8.62 -6.27 -24.80
C MET A 30 9.63 -5.13 -24.51
N GLN A 31 10.13 -4.46 -25.53
CA GLN A 31 11.00 -3.30 -25.37
C GLN A 31 10.21 -2.09 -24.84
N ALA A 32 9.00 -1.86 -25.34
CA ALA A 32 8.12 -0.80 -24.83
C ALA A 32 7.75 -1.03 -23.36
N ILE A 33 7.44 -2.28 -22.98
CA ILE A 33 7.18 -2.65 -21.58
C ILE A 33 8.40 -2.38 -20.69
N LYS A 34 9.59 -2.79 -21.13
CA LYS A 34 10.84 -2.60 -20.36
C LYS A 34 11.24 -1.12 -20.23
N SER A 35 10.96 -0.31 -21.24
CA SER A 35 11.29 1.13 -21.24
C SER A 35 10.20 2.01 -20.61
N TYR A 36 9.02 1.44 -20.33
CA TYR A 36 7.92 2.20 -19.77
C TYR A 36 8.24 2.66 -18.33
N GLN A 37 8.21 3.97 -18.13
CA GLN A 37 8.31 4.58 -16.82
C GLN A 37 6.91 5.08 -16.41
N PRO A 38 6.31 4.51 -15.34
CA PRO A 38 5.02 4.98 -14.86
C PRO A 38 5.09 6.46 -14.49
N LYS A 39 4.17 7.25 -15.00
CA LYS A 39 3.99 8.65 -14.60
C LYS A 39 3.19 8.78 -13.29
N GLY A 40 2.86 7.67 -12.64
CA GLY A 40 2.06 7.65 -11.44
C GLY A 40 2.85 8.11 -10.23
N HIS A 41 2.28 9.03 -9.45
CA HIS A 41 2.82 9.50 -8.18
C HIS A 41 2.29 8.68 -6.98
N SER A 42 2.11 7.39 -7.16
CA SER A 42 1.62 6.49 -6.10
C SER A 42 2.24 5.11 -6.18
N ILE A 43 2.46 4.49 -5.02
CA ILE A 43 2.89 3.10 -4.89
C ILE A 43 1.84 2.38 -4.05
N SER A 44 1.30 1.28 -4.59
CA SER A 44 0.21 0.54 -3.96
C SER A 44 0.55 -0.92 -3.78
N GLN A 45 0.07 -1.49 -2.68
CA GLN A 45 0.11 -2.91 -2.40
C GLN A 45 -1.28 -3.39 -2.00
N GLY A 46 -1.66 -4.57 -2.49
CA GLY A 46 -2.94 -5.19 -2.18
C GLY A 46 -2.79 -6.66 -1.83
N GLN A 47 -3.74 -7.17 -1.06
CA GLN A 47 -3.80 -8.59 -0.76
C GLN A 47 -5.25 -9.03 -0.49
N VAL A 48 -5.57 -10.25 -0.92
CA VAL A 48 -6.77 -10.98 -0.54
C VAL A 48 -6.34 -12.03 0.48
N LEU A 49 -7.01 -12.06 1.63
CA LEU A 49 -6.68 -12.99 2.71
C LEU A 49 -7.17 -14.41 2.38
N PRO A 50 -6.50 -15.47 2.84
CA PRO A 50 -6.88 -16.86 2.56
C PRO A 50 -8.26 -17.22 3.16
N CYS A 51 -8.60 -16.63 4.30
CA CYS A 51 -9.89 -16.76 4.98
C CYS A 51 -10.30 -15.40 5.58
N PRO A 52 -11.54 -15.23 6.06
CA PRO A 52 -11.94 -14.06 6.82
C PRO A 52 -11.12 -13.91 8.10
N TYR A 53 -10.65 -12.71 8.39
CA TYR A 53 -9.86 -12.36 9.57
C TYR A 53 -10.65 -11.42 10.48
N ASP A 54 -10.49 -11.61 11.78
CA ASP A 54 -10.98 -10.66 12.78
C ASP A 54 -10.20 -9.34 12.75
N PHE A 55 -10.64 -8.37 13.54
CA PHE A 55 -10.03 -7.05 13.63
C PHE A 55 -8.53 -7.10 13.96
N GLU A 56 -8.14 -7.92 14.95
CA GLU A 56 -6.75 -7.98 15.42
C GLU A 56 -5.82 -8.64 14.39
N LYS A 57 -6.26 -9.74 13.77
CA LYS A 57 -5.52 -10.37 12.68
C LYS A 57 -5.45 -9.45 11.47
N GLY A 58 -6.54 -8.73 11.14
CA GLY A 58 -6.53 -7.72 10.11
C GLY A 58 -5.53 -6.60 10.39
N ARG A 59 -5.47 -6.12 11.62
CA ARG A 59 -4.51 -5.12 12.08
C ARG A 59 -3.06 -5.59 11.95
N LEU A 60 -2.80 -6.87 12.23
CA LEU A 60 -1.48 -7.47 12.00
C LEU A 60 -1.09 -7.43 10.53
N ILE A 61 -2.02 -7.77 9.62
CA ILE A 61 -1.75 -7.72 8.19
C ILE A 61 -1.45 -6.30 7.71
N VAL A 62 -2.18 -5.29 8.20
CA VAL A 62 -1.88 -3.89 7.88
C VAL A 62 -0.47 -3.51 8.31
N ARG A 63 0.01 -4.00 9.46
CA ARG A 63 1.40 -3.79 9.89
C ARG A 63 2.39 -4.42 8.93
N GLU A 64 2.16 -5.67 8.51
CA GLU A 64 3.01 -6.37 7.54
C GLU A 64 3.04 -5.63 6.18
N MET A 65 1.87 -5.24 5.67
CA MET A 65 1.77 -4.49 4.42
C MET A 65 2.44 -3.13 4.48
N THR A 66 2.32 -2.43 5.60
CA THR A 66 2.98 -1.14 5.81
C THR A 66 4.51 -1.28 5.76
N GLU A 67 5.07 -2.31 6.39
CA GLU A 67 6.51 -2.56 6.30
C GLU A 67 6.98 -2.83 4.87
N LEU A 68 6.25 -3.67 4.15
CA LEU A 68 6.58 -3.98 2.76
C LEU A 68 6.48 -2.73 1.87
N LEU A 69 5.46 -1.89 2.07
CA LEU A 69 5.30 -0.64 1.35
C LEU A 69 6.46 0.32 1.61
N VAL A 70 6.86 0.47 2.87
CA VAL A 70 7.99 1.33 3.25
C VAL A 70 9.30 0.82 2.67
N LEU A 71 9.56 -0.49 2.73
CA LEU A 71 10.76 -1.07 2.11
C LEU A 71 10.76 -0.88 0.59
N ASP A 72 9.60 -0.89 -0.06
CA ASP A 72 9.50 -0.59 -1.50
C ASP A 72 9.77 0.89 -1.81
N LEU A 73 9.31 1.82 -0.96
CA LEU A 73 9.66 3.25 -1.05
C LEU A 73 11.18 3.44 -0.95
N VAL A 74 11.83 2.87 0.08
CA VAL A 74 13.28 2.98 0.30
C VAL A 74 14.07 2.37 -0.87
N ARG A 75 13.67 1.18 -1.35
CA ARG A 75 14.29 0.52 -2.51
C ARG A 75 14.27 1.40 -3.76
N LYS A 76 13.19 2.13 -3.97
CA LYS A 76 13.00 3.03 -5.10
C LYS A 76 13.54 4.44 -4.86
N LYS A 77 14.11 4.70 -3.68
CA LYS A 77 14.56 6.02 -3.22
C LYS A 77 13.45 7.08 -3.33
N MET A 78 12.27 6.72 -2.86
CA MET A 78 11.06 7.54 -2.90
C MET A 78 10.54 7.81 -1.50
N VAL A 79 9.82 8.91 -1.37
CA VAL A 79 9.12 9.32 -0.14
C VAL A 79 7.67 9.67 -0.46
N ALA A 80 6.82 9.67 0.54
CA ALA A 80 5.40 10.00 0.42
C ALA A 80 4.95 10.87 1.58
N ASP A 81 3.87 11.63 1.38
CA ASP A 81 3.26 12.46 2.43
C ASP A 81 1.83 12.04 2.80
N GLN A 82 1.24 11.09 2.06
CA GLN A 82 -0.11 10.61 2.31
C GLN A 82 -0.19 9.08 2.15
N ILE A 83 -0.90 8.43 3.06
CA ILE A 83 -1.26 7.01 2.93
C ILE A 83 -2.77 6.87 2.82
N VAL A 84 -3.20 6.02 1.91
CA VAL A 84 -4.59 5.60 1.76
C VAL A 84 -4.70 4.14 2.14
N LEU A 85 -5.69 3.82 2.97
CA LEU A 85 -6.00 2.46 3.39
C LEU A 85 -7.42 2.11 2.96
N MET A 86 -7.58 0.94 2.34
CA MET A 86 -8.87 0.35 2.03
C MET A 86 -8.94 -1.06 2.60
N VAL A 87 -10.01 -1.36 3.34
CA VAL A 87 -10.26 -2.66 3.96
C VAL A 87 -11.63 -3.17 3.52
N GLY A 88 -11.65 -4.25 2.77
CA GLY A 88 -12.88 -4.90 2.31
C GLY A 88 -13.25 -6.06 3.20
N TYR A 89 -14.53 -6.15 3.51
CA TYR A 89 -15.08 -7.17 4.40
C TYR A 89 -15.53 -8.43 3.65
N ASP A 90 -15.66 -9.52 4.39
CA ASP A 90 -16.26 -10.75 3.89
C ASP A 90 -17.78 -10.67 3.89
N HIS A 91 -18.43 -11.56 3.16
CA HIS A 91 -19.88 -11.72 3.14
C HIS A 91 -20.41 -12.61 4.26
N THR A 92 -19.51 -13.30 4.95
CA THR A 92 -19.82 -14.17 6.10
C THR A 92 -19.60 -13.42 7.41
N GLY A 93 -20.24 -13.88 8.48
CA GLY A 93 -20.06 -13.31 9.81
C GLY A 93 -20.56 -11.88 9.98
N ILE A 94 -21.48 -11.43 9.13
CA ILE A 94 -22.13 -10.11 9.29
C ILE A 94 -23.12 -10.24 10.46
N PRO A 95 -22.98 -9.46 11.54
CA PRO A 95 -23.91 -9.50 12.66
C PRO A 95 -25.33 -9.11 12.23
N GLU A 96 -26.35 -9.73 12.82
CA GLU A 96 -27.76 -9.35 12.58
C GLU A 96 -28.04 -7.90 12.99
N THR A 97 -27.27 -7.39 13.93
CA THR A 97 -27.31 -6.01 14.40
C THR A 97 -26.69 -5.00 13.45
N TYR A 98 -25.95 -5.47 12.43
CA TYR A 98 -25.30 -4.56 11.47
C TYR A 98 -26.33 -3.69 10.72
N ARG A 99 -26.12 -2.38 10.77
CA ARG A 99 -27.00 -1.38 10.13
C ARG A 99 -26.29 -0.56 9.04
N GLY A 100 -25.03 -0.92 8.74
CA GLY A 100 -24.26 -0.24 7.71
C GLY A 100 -24.71 -0.58 6.28
N GLU A 101 -24.14 0.11 5.31
CA GLU A 101 -24.41 -0.08 3.89
C GLU A 101 -23.91 -1.45 3.39
N LEU A 102 -24.78 -2.22 2.75
CA LEU A 102 -24.42 -3.47 2.07
C LEU A 102 -24.39 -3.25 0.55
N LYS A 103 -23.30 -3.69 -0.08
CA LYS A 103 -23.14 -3.67 -1.55
C LYS A 103 -23.10 -5.09 -2.10
N LYS A 104 -23.55 -5.28 -3.33
CA LYS A 104 -23.35 -6.55 -4.04
C LYS A 104 -21.94 -6.58 -4.62
N ASN A 105 -21.19 -7.64 -4.33
CA ASN A 105 -19.91 -7.90 -4.99
C ASN A 105 -20.16 -8.46 -6.42
N ARG A 106 -19.07 -8.67 -7.18
CA ARG A 106 -19.15 -9.20 -8.55
C ARG A 106 -19.80 -10.61 -8.66
N TYR A 107 -19.91 -11.32 -7.54
CA TYR A 107 -20.56 -12.63 -7.45
C TYR A 107 -22.02 -12.54 -6.95
N GLY A 108 -22.57 -11.32 -6.86
CA GLY A 108 -23.95 -11.10 -6.40
C GLY A 108 -24.15 -11.21 -4.88
N LYS A 109 -23.11 -11.52 -4.10
CA LYS A 109 -23.21 -11.63 -2.65
C LYS A 109 -23.21 -10.25 -2.00
N LYS A 110 -24.05 -10.09 -0.97
CA LYS A 110 -24.08 -8.87 -0.16
C LYS A 110 -22.86 -8.85 0.75
N VAL A 111 -22.09 -7.77 0.69
CA VAL A 111 -20.91 -7.52 1.53
C VAL A 111 -21.03 -6.13 2.14
N PRO A 112 -20.54 -5.91 3.36
CA PRO A 112 -20.44 -4.57 3.92
C PRO A 112 -19.60 -3.65 3.02
N LYS A 113 -19.96 -2.36 3.01
CA LYS A 113 -19.16 -1.35 2.32
C LYS A 113 -17.73 -1.37 2.87
N ALA A 114 -16.75 -1.40 1.98
CA ALA A 114 -15.36 -1.36 2.39
C ALA A 114 -15.05 -0.09 3.20
N ALA A 115 -14.30 -0.25 4.28
CA ALA A 115 -13.70 0.87 4.99
C ALA A 115 -12.62 1.51 4.11
N HIS A 116 -12.63 2.82 4.05
CA HIS A 116 -11.70 3.59 3.24
C HIS A 116 -11.35 4.89 3.95
N GLY A 117 -10.08 5.20 4.01
CA GLY A 117 -9.60 6.44 4.61
C GLY A 117 -8.22 6.80 4.10
N SER A 118 -7.84 8.05 4.34
CA SER A 118 -6.50 8.57 4.06
C SER A 118 -5.97 9.31 5.28
N VAL A 119 -4.65 9.31 5.43
CA VAL A 119 -3.96 10.04 6.47
C VAL A 119 -2.75 10.76 5.88
N ASN A 120 -2.61 12.05 6.23
CA ASN A 120 -1.45 12.83 5.88
C ASN A 120 -0.33 12.60 6.90
N LEU A 121 0.89 12.44 6.41
CA LEU A 121 2.08 12.22 7.22
C LEU A 121 2.70 13.52 7.73
N GLY A 122 2.22 14.66 7.20
CA GLY A 122 2.70 16.01 7.51
C GLY A 122 3.95 16.41 6.74
N LYS A 123 4.83 15.44 6.44
CA LYS A 123 6.08 15.63 5.68
C LYS A 123 6.33 14.47 4.77
N GLN A 124 7.03 14.71 3.68
CA GLN A 124 7.55 13.64 2.81
C GLN A 124 8.49 12.73 3.60
N THR A 125 8.19 11.43 3.63
CA THR A 125 8.94 10.49 4.46
C THR A 125 8.85 9.05 3.95
N SER A 126 9.90 8.26 4.24
CA SER A 126 9.93 6.80 4.15
C SER A 126 10.19 6.14 5.53
N SER A 127 9.95 6.89 6.63
CA SER A 127 10.11 6.36 7.99
C SER A 127 9.04 5.32 8.30
N THR A 128 9.47 4.08 8.59
CA THR A 128 8.60 2.98 9.02
C THR A 128 7.81 3.37 10.27
N LYS A 129 8.48 3.99 11.24
CA LYS A 129 7.85 4.36 12.53
C LYS A 129 6.71 5.34 12.32
N ARG A 130 6.94 6.43 11.57
CA ARG A 130 5.95 7.47 11.30
C ARG A 130 4.76 6.95 10.51
N ILE A 131 5.04 6.22 9.42
CA ILE A 131 4.00 5.68 8.56
C ILE A 131 3.18 4.62 9.31
N MET A 132 3.84 3.72 10.04
CA MET A 132 3.18 2.67 10.83
C MET A 132 2.22 3.24 11.86
N GLU A 133 2.66 4.23 12.63
CA GLU A 133 1.84 4.88 13.66
C GLU A 133 0.56 5.49 13.05
N LYS A 134 0.71 6.25 11.96
CA LYS A 134 -0.41 6.90 11.27
C LYS A 134 -1.37 5.89 10.64
N VAL A 135 -0.84 4.86 10.00
CA VAL A 135 -1.65 3.82 9.34
C VAL A 135 -2.43 2.99 10.36
N LEU A 136 -1.82 2.63 11.48
CA LEU A 136 -2.52 1.88 12.52
C LEU A 136 -3.62 2.72 13.19
N SER A 137 -3.35 3.99 13.45
CA SER A 137 -4.38 4.92 13.94
C SER A 137 -5.53 5.05 12.95
N LEU A 138 -5.24 5.13 11.65
CA LEU A 138 -6.25 5.17 10.60
C LEU A 138 -7.08 3.87 10.57
N TYR A 139 -6.40 2.70 10.66
CA TYR A 139 -7.08 1.40 10.72
C TYR A 139 -8.06 1.34 11.90
N ASP A 140 -7.60 1.71 13.09
CA ASP A 140 -8.38 1.69 14.32
C ASP A 140 -9.60 2.65 14.25
N GLN A 141 -9.53 3.70 13.44
CA GLN A 141 -10.63 4.67 13.24
C GLN A 141 -11.67 4.23 12.21
N ILE A 142 -11.25 3.57 11.12
CA ILE A 142 -12.14 3.33 9.97
C ILE A 142 -12.70 1.91 9.91
N VAL A 143 -12.02 0.93 10.54
CA VAL A 143 -12.40 -0.48 10.45
C VAL A 143 -13.39 -0.84 11.54
N ASP A 144 -14.50 -1.44 11.16
CA ASP A 144 -15.50 -1.96 12.07
C ASP A 144 -15.00 -3.26 12.72
N PRO A 145 -14.83 -3.30 14.06
CA PRO A 145 -14.29 -4.46 14.78
C PRO A 145 -15.22 -5.67 14.78
N GLU A 146 -16.50 -5.50 14.48
CA GLU A 146 -17.46 -6.61 14.45
C GLU A 146 -17.48 -7.34 13.09
N LEU A 147 -16.82 -6.78 12.07
CA LEU A 147 -16.84 -7.31 10.70
C LEU A 147 -15.57 -8.11 10.40
N GLN A 148 -15.74 -9.15 9.59
CA GLN A 148 -14.64 -9.98 9.14
C GLN A 148 -13.94 -9.35 7.93
N VAL A 149 -12.63 -9.16 8.03
CA VAL A 149 -11.79 -8.59 6.96
C VAL A 149 -11.45 -9.67 5.93
N ARG A 150 -11.52 -9.33 4.64
CA ARG A 150 -11.23 -10.27 3.55
C ARG A 150 -10.17 -9.79 2.58
N ARG A 151 -10.05 -8.49 2.37
CA ARG A 151 -9.06 -7.90 1.47
C ARG A 151 -8.60 -6.56 1.99
N MET A 152 -7.38 -6.19 1.64
CA MET A 152 -6.80 -4.91 2.00
C MET A 152 -5.99 -4.33 0.87
N SER A 153 -5.92 -3.02 0.78
CA SER A 153 -4.92 -2.32 -0.01
C SER A 153 -4.43 -1.10 0.74
N ILE A 154 -3.13 -0.86 0.62
CA ILE A 154 -2.45 0.31 1.15
C ILE A 154 -1.73 1.01 0.00
N THR A 155 -1.86 2.32 -0.06
CA THR A 155 -1.29 3.14 -1.14
C THR A 155 -0.57 4.34 -0.54
N ALA A 156 0.69 4.52 -0.92
CA ALA A 156 1.42 5.76 -0.70
C ALA A 156 1.14 6.69 -1.87
N ASN A 157 0.63 7.88 -1.59
CA ASN A 157 0.33 8.93 -2.57
C ASN A 157 1.35 10.06 -2.50
N HIS A 158 1.34 10.92 -3.53
CA HIS A 158 2.24 12.04 -3.71
C HIS A 158 3.71 11.62 -3.58
N VAL A 159 4.01 10.47 -4.17
CA VAL A 159 5.34 9.88 -4.12
C VAL A 159 6.28 10.69 -5.00
N ILE A 160 7.38 11.15 -4.41
CA ILE A 160 8.45 11.88 -5.09
C ILE A 160 9.81 11.26 -4.81
N PRO A 161 10.83 11.48 -5.65
CA PRO A 161 12.21 11.11 -5.35
C PRO A 161 12.70 11.77 -4.05
N GLU A 162 13.44 11.02 -3.23
CA GLU A 162 13.96 11.50 -1.95
C GLU A 162 14.84 12.76 -2.11
N GLY A 163 15.57 12.86 -3.23
CA GLY A 163 16.39 14.04 -3.55
C GLY A 163 15.60 15.30 -3.95
N GLU A 164 14.29 15.19 -4.19
CA GLU A 164 13.42 16.32 -4.55
C GLU A 164 12.68 16.91 -3.35
N VAL A 165 12.89 16.36 -2.14
CA VAL A 165 12.28 16.90 -0.91
C VAL A 165 12.83 18.28 -0.63
N GLN A 166 11.97 19.28 -0.65
CA GLN A 166 12.34 20.64 -0.28
C GLN A 166 12.49 20.74 1.25
N GLU A 167 13.59 21.31 1.71
CA GLU A 167 13.75 21.61 3.13
C GLU A 167 12.72 22.67 3.53
N GLU A 168 11.91 22.36 4.55
CA GLU A 168 11.01 23.35 5.13
C GLU A 168 11.82 24.49 5.79
N VAL A 169 11.60 25.70 5.31
CA VAL A 169 12.08 26.90 5.98
C VAL A 169 11.26 27.08 7.27
N MET A 170 11.89 26.83 8.41
CA MET A 170 11.22 27.02 9.71
C MET A 170 11.13 28.52 10.03
N GLN A 171 9.90 28.96 10.26
CA GLN A 171 9.65 30.28 10.79
C GLN A 171 9.52 30.15 12.32
N TYR A 172 10.53 30.66 13.03
CA TYR A 172 10.52 30.68 14.50
C TYR A 172 9.63 31.83 15.00
N SER A 173 8.84 31.55 16.03
CA SER A 173 8.17 32.59 16.78
C SER A 173 9.18 33.32 17.74
N LEU A 174 8.93 34.56 18.05
CA LEU A 174 9.74 35.32 19.02
C LEU A 174 9.75 34.71 20.44
N PHE A 175 8.82 33.83 20.74
CA PHE A 175 8.66 33.15 22.03
C PHE A 175 9.14 31.70 22.03
N ASP A 176 9.67 31.22 20.90
CA ASP A 176 10.15 29.84 20.79
C ASP A 176 11.54 29.71 21.40
N ASP A 177 11.76 28.64 22.16
CA ASP A 177 13.11 28.24 22.55
C ASP A 177 13.80 27.57 21.34
N VAL A 178 14.51 28.42 20.59
CA VAL A 178 15.20 28.04 19.35
C VAL A 178 16.21 26.91 19.59
N GLU A 179 16.96 26.99 20.72
CA GLU A 179 17.99 26.00 21.04
C GLU A 179 17.37 24.62 21.33
N ALA A 180 16.29 24.58 22.10
CA ALA A 180 15.57 23.32 22.38
C ALA A 180 14.94 22.74 21.11
N GLN A 181 14.39 23.57 20.22
CA GLN A 181 13.83 23.12 18.95
C GLN A 181 14.90 22.59 17.99
N GLU A 182 16.04 23.25 17.90
CA GLU A 182 17.17 22.79 17.10
C GLU A 182 17.74 21.47 17.61
N GLN A 183 17.85 21.30 18.92
CA GLN A 183 18.30 20.03 19.52
C GLN A 183 17.33 18.89 19.21
N LYS A 184 16.02 19.11 19.34
CA LYS A 184 15.00 18.11 18.95
C LYS A 184 15.11 17.74 17.48
N ARG A 185 15.27 18.73 16.60
CA ARG A 185 15.41 18.52 15.15
C ARG A 185 16.65 17.68 14.83
N LYS A 186 17.80 17.97 15.44
CA LYS A 186 19.04 17.21 15.27
C LYS A 186 18.86 15.76 15.72
N GLN A 187 18.26 15.53 16.89
CA GLN A 187 17.97 14.18 17.39
C GLN A 187 17.01 13.42 16.46
N GLU A 188 15.97 14.11 15.95
CA GLU A 188 15.03 13.52 15.01
C GLU A 188 15.70 13.15 13.67
N GLN A 189 16.53 14.03 13.12
CA GLN A 189 17.30 13.77 11.90
C GLN A 189 18.27 12.59 12.09
N GLU A 190 18.98 12.52 13.21
CA GLU A 190 19.84 11.37 13.52
C GLU A 190 19.07 10.07 13.63
N SER A 191 17.90 10.10 14.28
CA SER A 191 17.02 8.93 14.39
C SER A 191 16.52 8.45 13.01
N LEU A 192 16.09 9.39 12.16
CA LEU A 192 15.64 9.08 10.79
C LEU A 192 16.79 8.52 9.94
N LYS A 193 17.99 9.07 10.08
CA LYS A 193 19.17 8.58 9.37
C LYS A 193 19.54 7.16 9.80
N LYS A 194 19.50 6.86 11.10
CA LYS A 194 19.74 5.50 11.62
C LYS A 194 18.67 4.53 11.15
N GLU A 195 17.40 4.94 11.15
CA GLU A 195 16.30 4.13 10.64
C GLU A 195 16.48 3.81 9.15
N HIS A 196 16.82 4.82 8.34
CA HIS A 196 17.07 4.65 6.90
C HIS A 196 18.23 3.68 6.63
N GLN A 197 19.35 3.81 7.35
CA GLN A 197 20.48 2.87 7.25
C GLN A 197 20.09 1.44 7.61
N LEU A 198 19.24 1.26 8.63
CA LEU A 198 18.70 -0.04 8.98
C LEU A 198 17.81 -0.63 7.87
N GLN A 199 16.95 0.19 7.26
CA GLN A 199 16.09 -0.21 6.15
C GLN A 199 16.93 -0.65 4.94
N GLU A 200 17.98 0.09 4.58
CA GLU A 200 18.92 -0.27 3.51
C GLU A 200 19.66 -1.59 3.82
N ALA A 201 20.10 -1.78 5.05
CA ALA A 201 20.74 -3.02 5.48
C ALA A 201 19.76 -4.22 5.37
N ILE A 202 18.51 -4.05 5.79
CA ILE A 202 17.46 -5.07 5.64
C ILE A 202 17.23 -5.40 4.16
N LEU A 203 17.17 -4.40 3.29
CA LEU A 203 17.01 -4.59 1.85
C LEU A 203 18.19 -5.36 1.27
N SER A 204 19.43 -4.98 1.61
CA SER A 204 20.65 -5.66 1.17
C SER A 204 20.68 -7.14 1.57
N ILE A 205 20.26 -7.45 2.81
CA ILE A 205 20.16 -8.84 3.29
C ILE A 205 19.09 -9.60 2.49
N LYS A 206 17.89 -9.00 2.29
CA LYS A 206 16.81 -9.64 1.53
C LYS A 206 17.18 -9.86 0.07
N ASP A 207 17.90 -8.96 -0.55
CA ASP A 207 18.35 -9.08 -1.94
C ASP A 207 19.42 -10.17 -2.12
N ARG A 208 20.30 -10.34 -1.14
CA ARG A 208 21.37 -11.33 -1.19
C ARG A 208 20.93 -12.74 -0.77
N TYR A 209 20.06 -12.85 0.21
CA TYR A 209 19.72 -14.13 0.85
C TYR A 209 18.24 -14.53 0.72
N GLY A 210 17.44 -13.72 0.01
CA GLY A 210 16.02 -13.95 -0.20
C GLY A 210 15.11 -13.16 0.75
N LYS A 211 13.85 -13.00 0.34
CA LYS A 211 12.88 -12.13 1.03
C LYS A 211 12.60 -12.54 2.47
N ASN A 212 12.77 -13.84 2.81
CA ASN A 212 12.55 -14.39 4.14
C ASN A 212 13.82 -14.47 5.00
N ALA A 213 14.97 -13.97 4.51
CA ALA A 213 16.25 -14.04 5.23
C ALA A 213 16.26 -13.23 6.55
N ILE A 214 15.48 -12.16 6.61
CA ILE A 214 15.27 -11.36 7.81
C ILE A 214 13.80 -11.02 7.97
N LEU A 215 13.23 -11.35 9.13
CA LEU A 215 11.82 -11.20 9.46
C LEU A 215 11.71 -10.56 10.86
N LYS A 216 10.59 -9.87 11.09
CA LYS A 216 10.25 -9.35 12.42
C LYS A 216 9.43 -10.36 13.21
N GLY A 217 9.49 -10.31 14.54
CA GLY A 217 8.72 -11.21 15.41
C GLY A 217 7.22 -11.24 15.11
N MET A 218 6.65 -10.15 14.57
CA MET A 218 5.24 -10.14 14.17
C MET A 218 4.92 -11.06 12.99
N ASN A 219 5.89 -11.34 12.11
CA ASN A 219 5.69 -12.22 10.96
C ASN A 219 5.55 -13.71 11.33
N PHE A 220 5.79 -14.06 12.61
CA PHE A 220 5.62 -15.40 13.17
C PHE A 220 4.34 -15.54 14.01
N ARG A 221 3.53 -14.48 14.10
CA ARG A 221 2.25 -14.54 14.79
C ARG A 221 1.22 -15.32 13.99
N GLU A 222 0.25 -15.90 14.70
CA GLU A 222 -0.91 -16.51 14.06
C GLU A 222 -1.65 -15.50 13.16
N GLY A 223 -1.90 -15.88 11.91
CA GLY A 223 -2.53 -15.03 10.91
C GLY A 223 -1.57 -14.16 10.11
N ALA A 224 -0.26 -14.11 10.43
CA ALA A 224 0.72 -13.42 9.60
C ALA A 224 0.84 -14.09 8.22
N THR A 225 1.01 -13.28 7.17
CA THR A 225 1.03 -13.78 5.78
C THR A 225 2.33 -13.47 5.04
N THR A 226 3.23 -12.67 5.61
CA THR A 226 4.45 -12.20 4.92
C THR A 226 5.32 -13.35 4.42
N ILE A 227 5.53 -14.40 5.22
CA ILE A 227 6.40 -15.53 4.87
C ILE A 227 5.87 -16.23 3.61
N GLU A 228 4.58 -16.60 3.62
CA GLU A 228 3.95 -17.26 2.48
C GLU A 228 3.88 -16.36 1.24
N ARG A 229 3.62 -15.07 1.42
CA ARG A 229 3.57 -14.10 0.31
C ARG A 229 4.93 -13.89 -0.34
N ASN A 230 6.00 -13.93 0.41
CA ASN A 230 7.36 -13.81 -0.13
C ASN A 230 7.74 -14.98 -1.06
N GLU A 231 7.09 -16.14 -0.91
CA GLU A 231 7.25 -17.33 -1.73
C GLU A 231 6.33 -17.35 -2.97
N GLN A 232 5.40 -16.39 -3.07
CA GLN A 232 4.50 -16.29 -4.21
C GLN A 232 5.16 -15.56 -5.39
N VAL A 233 4.85 -16.03 -6.60
CA VAL A 233 5.19 -15.35 -7.86
C VAL A 233 3.89 -14.87 -8.48
N GLY A 234 3.77 -13.53 -8.70
CA GLY A 234 2.56 -12.94 -9.27
C GLY A 234 1.29 -13.13 -8.44
N GLY A 235 1.41 -13.35 -7.11
CA GLY A 235 0.27 -13.58 -6.21
C GLY A 235 -0.22 -15.03 -6.16
N HIS A 236 0.47 -15.95 -6.82
CA HIS A 236 0.18 -17.38 -6.81
C HIS A 236 1.36 -18.17 -6.21
N LYS A 237 1.07 -19.32 -5.57
CA LYS A 237 2.12 -20.25 -5.17
C LYS A 237 2.80 -20.78 -6.44
N ALA A 238 4.13 -20.66 -6.47
CA ALA A 238 4.95 -21.26 -7.53
C ALA A 238 5.02 -22.78 -7.37
#